data_5d3e51d2941f6d9c6b9b927501da3721
#
_entry.id   5d3e51d2941f6d9c6b9b927501da3721
#
_cell.length_a   1.000
_cell.length_b   1.000
_cell.length_c   1.000
_cell.angle_alpha   90.00
_cell.angle_beta   90.00
_cell.angle_gamma   90.00
#
_symmetry.space_group_name_H-M   'P 1'
#
loop_
_entity.id
_entity.type
_entity.pdbx_description
1 polymer ?
#
loop_
_entity_poly.entity_id
_entity_poly.type
_entity_poly.pdbx_seq_one_letter_code
_entity_poly.pdbx_strand_id
1 'polypeptide(L)' 'MITIIQLDECIKECERFIYKAREAKVRLIEENCRPNSPSSTGSRQTGAVRRTSLDLSRALSDLRNSKWRA' A
#
# COMPACT_ATOMS: atom_id res chain seq x y z
N MET A 1 15.32 -6.10 17.51
CA MET A 1 15.85 -4.76 17.27
C MET A 1 15.65 -4.38 15.79
N ILE A 2 15.31 -3.12 15.53
CA ILE A 2 15.05 -2.66 14.17
C ILE A 2 16.38 -2.42 13.45
N THR A 3 16.51 -2.93 12.23
CA THR A 3 17.71 -2.80 11.43
C THR A 3 17.50 -1.85 10.26
N ILE A 4 18.61 -1.39 9.68
CA ILE A 4 18.58 -0.52 8.49
C ILE A 4 17.88 -1.27 7.34
N ILE A 5 18.15 -2.56 7.19
CA ILE A 5 17.55 -3.38 6.13
C ILE A 5 16.04 -3.42 6.28
N GLN A 6 15.56 -3.60 7.51
CA GLN A 6 14.11 -3.62 7.77
C GLN A 6 13.46 -2.28 7.46
N LEU A 7 14.13 -1.19 7.83
CA LEU A 7 13.62 0.14 7.52
C LEU A 7 13.58 0.38 6.01
N ASP A 8 14.63 -0.03 5.29
CA ASP A 8 14.66 0.13 3.83
C ASP A 8 13.54 -0.67 3.17
N GLU A 9 13.29 -1.88 3.63
CA GLU A 9 12.20 -2.69 3.09
C GLU A 9 10.84 -2.03 3.32
N CYS A 10 10.63 -1.47 4.51
CA CYS A 10 9.39 -0.76 4.80
C CYS A 10 9.23 0.47 3.93
N ILE A 11 10.32 1.21 3.73
CA ILE A 11 10.30 2.39 2.86
C ILE A 11 9.90 2.00 1.44
N LYS A 12 10.50 0.93 0.92
CA LYS A 12 10.17 0.44 -0.43
C LYS A 12 8.71 0.06 -0.55
N GLU A 13 8.17 -0.63 0.46
CA GLU A 13 6.76 -1.02 0.44
C GLU A 13 5.84 0.19 0.55
N CYS A 14 6.22 1.19 1.33
CA CYS A 14 5.47 2.44 1.44
C CYS A 14 5.44 3.17 0.10
N GLU A 15 6.58 3.28 -0.55
CA GLU A 15 6.69 3.94 -1.85
C GLU A 15 5.86 3.21 -2.91
N ARG A 16 5.94 1.89 -2.91
CA ARG A 16 5.16 1.06 -3.82
C ARG A 16 3.67 1.26 -3.59
N PHE A 17 3.24 1.30 -2.34
CA PHE A 17 1.84 1.54 -2.02
C PHE A 17 1.39 2.92 -2.50
N ILE A 18 2.19 3.95 -2.23
CA ILE A 18 1.86 5.32 -2.66
C ILE A 18 1.71 5.37 -4.18
N TYR A 19 2.62 4.75 -4.91
CA TYR A 19 2.56 4.73 -6.36
C TYR A 19 1.28 4.07 -6.86
N LYS A 20 0.94 2.91 -6.33
CA LYS A 20 -0.26 2.17 -6.72
C LYS A 20 -1.53 2.92 -6.33
N ALA A 21 -1.53 3.55 -5.16
CA ALA A 21 -2.67 4.33 -4.70
C ALA A 21 -2.92 5.53 -5.61
N ARG A 22 -1.86 6.19 -6.05
CA ARG A 22 -1.98 7.31 -6.98
C ARG A 22 -2.52 6.88 -8.34
N GLU A 23 -2.08 5.75 -8.85
CA GLU A 23 -2.61 5.20 -10.10
C GLU A 23 -4.11 4.92 -9.99
N ALA A 24 -4.53 4.30 -8.89
CA ALA A 24 -5.92 3.99 -8.65
C ALA A 24 -6.76 5.27 -8.53
N LYS A 25 -6.22 6.28 -7.87
CA LYS A 25 -6.89 7.57 -7.73
C LYS A 25 -7.15 8.20 -9.10
N VAL A 26 -6.13 8.20 -9.96
CA VAL A 26 -6.26 8.74 -11.31
C VAL A 26 -7.34 7.98 -12.09
N ARG A 27 -7.34 6.66 -11.97
CA ARG A 27 -8.33 5.84 -12.65
C ARG A 27 -9.76 6.16 -12.20
N LEU A 28 -9.97 6.33 -10.90
CA LEU A 28 -11.28 6.68 -10.36
C LEU A 28 -11.73 8.06 -10.83
N ILE A 29 -10.81 9.01 -10.93
CA ILE A 29 -11.10 10.33 -11.46
C ILE A 29 -11.52 10.23 -12.92
N GLU A 30 -10.83 9.42 -13.72
CA GLU A 30 -11.17 9.21 -15.13
C GLU A 30 -12.56 8.58 -15.30
N GLU A 31 -12.98 7.76 -14.34
CA GLU A 31 -14.30 7.17 -14.34
C GLU A 31 -15.38 8.12 -13.79
N ASN A 32 -15.02 9.35 -13.48
CA ASN A 32 -15.91 10.36 -12.90
C ASN A 32 -16.53 9.91 -11.59
N CYS A 33 -15.81 9.14 -10.81
CA CYS A 33 -16.29 8.71 -9.50
C CYS A 33 -16.27 9.87 -8.52
N ARG A 34 -17.26 9.91 -7.64
CA ARG A 34 -17.27 10.88 -6.55
C ARG A 34 -16.17 10.50 -5.55
N PRO A 35 -15.67 11.49 -4.77
CA PRO A 35 -14.57 11.20 -3.84
C PRO A 35 -14.85 10.07 -2.86
N ASN A 36 -16.11 9.85 -2.51
CA ASN A 36 -16.50 8.82 -1.54
C ASN A 36 -17.10 7.58 -2.18
N SER A 37 -17.14 7.50 -3.51
CA SER A 37 -17.76 6.39 -4.21
C SER A 37 -16.70 5.44 -4.73
N PRO A 38 -16.91 4.11 -4.58
CA PRO A 38 -16.00 3.15 -5.18
C PRO A 38 -16.23 3.08 -6.69
N SER A 39 -15.28 2.48 -7.41
CA SER A 39 -15.44 2.21 -8.82
C SER A 39 -16.64 1.28 -9.01
N SER A 40 -17.47 1.56 -10.01
CA SER A 40 -18.64 0.72 -10.33
C SER A 40 -18.21 -0.64 -10.86
N THR A 41 -17.03 -0.72 -11.46
CA THR A 41 -16.44 -1.98 -11.91
C THR A 41 -15.07 -2.09 -11.29
N GLY A 42 -14.73 -3.28 -10.77
CA GLY A 42 -13.41 -3.51 -10.22
C GLY A 42 -12.36 -3.20 -11.30
N SER A 43 -11.23 -2.64 -10.89
CA SER A 43 -10.16 -2.35 -11.82
C SER A 43 -8.87 -3.02 -11.36
N ARG A 44 -7.94 -3.19 -12.32
CA ARG A 44 -6.62 -3.72 -12.01
C ARG A 44 -5.90 -2.83 -10.99
N GLN A 45 -6.07 -1.50 -11.14
CA GLN A 45 -5.43 -0.54 -10.27
C GLN A 45 -5.92 -0.65 -8.83
N THR A 46 -7.24 -0.78 -8.63
CA THR A 46 -7.78 -0.92 -7.27
C THR A 46 -7.40 -2.25 -6.65
N GLY A 47 -7.34 -3.32 -7.45
CA GLY A 47 -6.85 -4.61 -6.98
C GLY A 47 -5.38 -4.56 -6.58
N ALA A 48 -4.57 -3.81 -7.34
CA ALA A 48 -3.15 -3.65 -7.02
C ALA A 48 -2.97 -2.89 -5.70
N VAL A 49 -3.79 -1.86 -5.44
CA VAL A 49 -3.74 -1.11 -4.18
C VAL A 49 -4.04 -2.05 -3.01
N ARG A 50 -5.05 -2.89 -3.15
CA ARG A 50 -5.41 -3.83 -2.09
C ARG A 50 -4.25 -4.79 -1.79
N ARG A 51 -3.61 -5.31 -2.84
CA ARG A 51 -2.47 -6.21 -2.68
C ARG A 51 -1.30 -5.52 -2.01
N THR A 52 -0.94 -4.31 -2.47
CA THR A 52 0.18 -3.58 -1.88
C THR A 52 -0.11 -3.16 -0.44
N SER A 53 -1.37 -2.91 -0.09
CA SER A 53 -1.72 -2.59 1.30
C SER A 53 -1.49 -3.79 2.23
N LEU A 54 -1.75 -5.00 1.75
CA LEU A 54 -1.48 -6.20 2.52
C LEU A 54 0.02 -6.42 2.69
N ASP A 55 0.81 -6.22 1.63
CA ASP A 55 2.26 -6.33 1.71
C ASP A 55 2.85 -5.30 2.66
N LEU A 56 2.35 -4.07 2.60
CA LEU A 56 2.78 -3.01 3.51
C LEU A 56 2.43 -3.34 4.95
N SER A 57 1.21 -3.83 5.20
CA SER A 57 0.78 -4.21 6.54
C SER A 57 1.69 -5.30 7.11
N ARG A 58 2.06 -6.27 6.28
CA ARG A 58 2.98 -7.34 6.70
C ARG A 58 4.35 -6.78 7.04
N ALA A 59 4.89 -5.91 6.19
CA ALA A 59 6.18 -5.30 6.45
C ALA A 59 6.18 -4.48 7.74
N LEU A 60 5.12 -3.72 7.97
CA LEU A 60 4.98 -2.94 9.21
C LEU A 60 4.84 -3.83 10.43
N SER A 61 4.10 -4.93 10.30
CA SER A 61 3.95 -5.89 11.38
C SER A 61 5.29 -6.53 11.75
N ASP A 62 6.06 -6.93 10.74
CA ASP A 62 7.39 -7.51 10.95
C ASP A 62 8.32 -6.51 11.64
N LEU A 63 8.26 -5.26 11.23
CA LEU A 63 9.07 -4.20 11.84
C LEU A 63 8.72 -4.03 13.32
N ARG A 64 7.44 -4.00 13.65
CA ARG A 64 6.99 -3.86 15.04
C ARG A 64 7.36 -5.07 15.88
N ASN A 65 7.21 -6.27 15.31
CA ASN A 65 7.48 -7.51 16.05
C ASN A 65 8.97 -7.70 16.30
N SER A 66 9.84 -7.27 15.41
CA SER A 66 11.27 -7.40 15.61
C SER A 66 11.75 -6.63 16.84
N LYS A 67 11.04 -5.60 17.23
CA LYS A 67 11.30 -4.82 18.44
C LYS A 67 11.24 -5.67 19.70
N TRP A 68 10.40 -6.69 19.70
CA TRP A 68 10.16 -7.50 20.88
C TRP A 68 11.08 -8.73 20.98
N ARG A 69 11.88 -8.94 19.97
CA ARG A 69 12.78 -10.09 19.91
C ARG A 69 14.23 -9.76 20.27
N ALA A 70 14.42 -8.60 20.80
CA ALA A 70 15.74 -8.16 21.20
C ALA A 70 16.29 -8.99 22.35
#